data_09d236cd3e2c82dc7e19cf6163b98864
#
_entry.id   09d236cd3e2c82dc7e19cf6163b98864
#
_cell.length_a   1.000
_cell.length_b   1.000
_cell.length_c   1.000
_cell.angle_alpha   90.00
_cell.angle_beta   90.00
_cell.angle_gamma   90.00
#
_symmetry.space_group_name_H-M   'P 1'
#
loop_
_entity.id
_entity.type
_entity.pdbx_description
1 polymer ?
#
loop_
_entity_poly.entity_id
_entity_poly.type
_entity_poly.pdbx_seq_one_letter_code
_entity_poly.pdbx_strand_id
1 'polypeptide(L)'
;MNSQIFAYLKRKQLTDTRTVNRLFVSSFVLLRNLKIENNQILKELLIDKEDENFDLLQEFVSKIRHFHPTPMTIEDMISLFEFVVSPADRIVTGAVYTPRYVRKNIIETCLNTMPNEQMQHIRVADIACGCGGFLMDVALFLHNNTGRTFCDIYQRSIYGIDVQEYSVERTKILLSLLALLYEEDSDFNFNVLQADTLDFNTVEWNQTYTHFDVIVGNPPYVCSRNVDASIKEKMLQYEVCLSGHPDLYIPFFQIATEMLNDGGRLGFITMNSF
;
A
#
# COMPACT_ATOMS: atom_id res chain seq x y z
N MET A 1 -9.48 9.74 10.30
CA MET A 1 -10.81 10.05 9.68
C MET A 1 -11.94 9.88 10.69
N ASN A 2 -13.01 10.72 10.64
CA ASN A 2 -14.13 10.71 11.60
C ASN A 2 -15.07 9.51 11.36
N SER A 3 -15.62 8.90 12.43
CA SER A 3 -16.54 7.75 12.37
C SER A 3 -17.83 8.03 11.57
N GLN A 4 -18.29 9.28 11.52
CA GLN A 4 -19.48 9.68 10.74
C GLN A 4 -19.25 9.58 9.22
N ILE A 5 -18.03 9.79 8.75
CA ILE A 5 -17.67 9.62 7.34
C ILE A 5 -17.72 8.13 6.97
N PHE A 6 -17.19 7.27 7.80
CA PHE A 6 -17.28 5.81 7.61
C PHE A 6 -18.73 5.30 7.65
N ALA A 7 -19.56 5.84 8.56
CA ALA A 7 -21.00 5.50 8.61
C ALA A 7 -21.72 5.96 7.33
N TYR A 8 -21.34 7.09 6.77
CA TYR A 8 -21.87 7.56 5.49
C TYR A 8 -21.50 6.61 4.34
N LEU A 9 -20.21 6.26 4.20
CA LEU A 9 -19.73 5.34 3.17
C LEU A 9 -20.43 3.97 3.25
N LYS A 10 -20.59 3.44 4.47
CA LYS A 10 -21.31 2.19 4.70
C LYS A 10 -22.76 2.24 4.23
N ARG A 11 -23.47 3.37 4.43
CA ARG A 11 -24.84 3.54 3.95
C ARG A 11 -24.96 3.62 2.44
N LYS A 12 -23.95 4.23 1.77
CA LYS A 12 -23.92 4.36 0.30
C LYS A 12 -23.66 3.03 -0.41
N GLN A 13 -23.11 2.03 0.29
CA GLN A 13 -22.82 0.68 -0.25
C GLN A 13 -22.03 0.74 -1.59
N LEU A 14 -21.04 1.61 -1.67
CA LEU A 14 -20.21 1.74 -2.86
C LEU A 14 -19.37 0.46 -3.02
N THR A 15 -19.66 -0.31 -4.05
CA THR A 15 -19.02 -1.60 -4.34
C THR A 15 -18.08 -1.52 -5.55
N ASP A 16 -18.31 -0.57 -6.45
CA ASP A 16 -17.47 -0.39 -7.61
C ASP A 16 -16.15 0.31 -7.24
N THR A 17 -15.04 -0.39 -7.42
CA THR A 17 -13.69 0.07 -7.06
C THR A 17 -13.33 1.36 -7.79
N ARG A 18 -13.67 1.48 -9.08
CA ARG A 18 -13.34 2.66 -9.87
C ARG A 18 -14.09 3.89 -9.37
N THR A 19 -15.39 3.79 -9.11
CA THR A 19 -16.20 4.87 -8.54
C THR A 19 -15.66 5.31 -7.19
N VAL A 20 -15.26 4.36 -6.33
CA VAL A 20 -14.65 4.66 -5.02
C VAL A 20 -13.33 5.41 -5.18
N ASN A 21 -12.43 4.93 -6.03
CA ASN A 21 -11.14 5.57 -6.26
C ASN A 21 -11.32 6.99 -6.82
N ARG A 22 -12.22 7.18 -7.79
CA ARG A 22 -12.58 8.50 -8.35
C ARG A 22 -13.13 9.44 -7.29
N LEU A 23 -14.06 8.97 -6.45
CA LEU A 23 -14.65 9.77 -5.38
C LEU A 23 -13.59 10.26 -4.39
N PHE A 24 -12.70 9.37 -3.96
CA PHE A 24 -11.68 9.71 -2.96
C PHE A 24 -10.60 10.63 -3.53
N VAL A 25 -10.09 10.36 -4.73
CA VAL A 25 -9.09 11.21 -5.40
C VAL A 25 -9.65 12.60 -5.66
N SER A 26 -10.85 12.70 -6.26
CA SER A 26 -11.48 14.00 -6.55
C SER A 26 -11.75 14.79 -5.28
N SER A 27 -12.21 14.14 -4.21
CA SER A 27 -12.44 14.77 -2.92
C SER A 27 -11.15 15.31 -2.32
N PHE A 28 -10.06 14.54 -2.36
CA PHE A 28 -8.76 14.95 -1.85
C PHE A 28 -8.21 16.16 -2.62
N VAL A 29 -8.25 16.10 -3.94
CA VAL A 29 -7.81 17.18 -4.84
C VAL A 29 -8.57 18.48 -4.57
N LEU A 30 -9.92 18.41 -4.49
CA LEU A 30 -10.77 19.55 -4.20
C LEU A 30 -10.54 20.13 -2.80
N LEU A 31 -10.44 19.28 -1.78
CA LEU A 31 -10.27 19.72 -0.38
C LEU A 31 -8.89 20.30 -0.10
N ARG A 32 -7.88 19.87 -0.84
CA ARG A 32 -6.50 20.35 -0.76
C ARG A 32 -6.18 21.45 -1.75
N ASN A 33 -7.14 21.82 -2.62
CA ASN A 33 -6.96 22.79 -3.71
C ASN A 33 -5.74 22.49 -4.59
N LEU A 34 -5.55 21.19 -4.93
CA LEU A 34 -4.45 20.73 -5.77
C LEU A 34 -4.82 20.87 -7.25
N LYS A 35 -3.80 21.04 -8.10
CA LYS A 35 -3.94 21.01 -9.56
C LYS A 35 -3.16 19.82 -10.09
N ILE A 36 -3.71 19.13 -11.08
CA ILE A 36 -3.09 18.01 -11.76
C ILE A 36 -2.96 18.38 -13.22
N GLU A 37 -1.73 18.46 -13.71
CA GLU A 37 -1.44 18.86 -15.09
C GLU A 37 -0.80 17.72 -15.89
N ASN A 38 -0.04 16.82 -15.23
CA ASN A 38 0.75 15.80 -15.91
C ASN A 38 0.39 14.37 -15.51
N ASN A 39 0.14 14.08 -14.23
CA ASN A 39 -0.12 12.72 -13.75
C ASN A 39 -1.39 12.11 -14.35
N GLN A 40 -1.24 11.15 -15.27
CA GLN A 40 -2.38 10.53 -15.97
C GLN A 40 -3.25 9.67 -15.05
N ILE A 41 -2.65 8.93 -14.11
CA ILE A 41 -3.40 8.11 -13.15
C ILE A 41 -4.41 8.97 -12.38
N LEU A 42 -3.97 10.11 -11.88
CA LEU A 42 -4.84 11.00 -11.13
C LEU A 42 -5.86 11.72 -12.02
N LYS A 43 -5.47 12.13 -13.24
CA LYS A 43 -6.39 12.78 -14.21
C LYS A 43 -7.59 11.91 -14.55
N GLU A 44 -7.35 10.62 -14.82
CA GLU A 44 -8.40 9.66 -15.18
C GLU A 44 -9.40 9.39 -14.05
N LEU A 45 -9.01 9.73 -12.82
CA LEU A 45 -9.83 9.57 -11.62
C LEU A 45 -10.59 10.85 -11.23
N LEU A 46 -10.39 11.96 -11.94
CA LEU A 46 -11.12 13.19 -11.62
C LEU A 46 -12.59 13.08 -12.06
N ILE A 47 -13.46 13.60 -11.19
CA ILE A 47 -14.89 13.77 -11.43
C ILE A 47 -15.11 15.26 -11.77
N ASP A 48 -15.51 15.56 -12.99
CA ASP A 48 -15.87 16.90 -13.43
C ASP A 48 -17.36 17.19 -13.23
N LYS A 49 -17.81 18.38 -13.66
CA LYS A 49 -19.19 18.83 -13.47
C LYS A 49 -20.21 18.11 -14.34
N GLU A 50 -19.78 17.47 -15.42
CA GLU A 50 -20.61 16.74 -16.38
C GLU A 50 -20.69 15.25 -16.03
N ASP A 51 -19.91 14.80 -15.06
CA ASP A 51 -19.84 13.40 -14.63
C ASP A 51 -21.08 12.98 -13.83
N GLU A 52 -21.57 11.80 -14.09
CA GLU A 52 -22.73 11.19 -13.38
C GLU A 52 -22.55 11.11 -11.86
N ASN A 53 -21.30 11.04 -11.39
CA ASN A 53 -20.93 10.97 -9.96
C ASN A 53 -20.68 12.35 -9.33
N PHE A 54 -20.94 13.46 -10.06
CA PHE A 54 -20.66 14.79 -9.55
C PHE A 54 -21.44 15.14 -8.29
N ASP A 55 -22.75 14.80 -8.23
CA ASP A 55 -23.58 15.03 -7.06
C ASP A 55 -23.10 14.22 -5.85
N LEU A 56 -22.67 12.96 -6.07
CA LEU A 56 -22.10 12.12 -5.04
C LEU A 56 -20.81 12.75 -4.49
N LEU A 57 -19.95 13.29 -5.36
CA LEU A 57 -18.74 13.99 -4.98
C LEU A 57 -19.05 15.22 -4.11
N GLN A 58 -20.00 16.07 -4.52
CA GLN A 58 -20.40 17.26 -3.78
C GLN A 58 -20.95 16.90 -2.38
N GLU A 59 -21.80 15.87 -2.32
CA GLU A 59 -22.31 15.37 -1.05
C GLU A 59 -21.18 14.88 -0.15
N PHE A 60 -20.26 14.08 -0.66
CA PHE A 60 -19.15 13.51 0.11
C PHE A 60 -18.18 14.60 0.61
N VAL A 61 -17.81 15.54 -0.25
CA VAL A 61 -16.97 16.69 0.12
C VAL A 61 -17.63 17.53 1.21
N SER A 62 -18.95 17.76 1.12
CA SER A 62 -19.72 18.46 2.16
C SER A 62 -19.66 17.71 3.51
N LYS A 63 -19.79 16.37 3.50
CA LYS A 63 -19.67 15.54 4.71
C LYS A 63 -18.27 15.63 5.31
N ILE A 64 -17.22 15.57 4.48
CA ILE A 64 -15.85 15.70 4.97
C ILE A 64 -15.65 17.07 5.63
N ARG A 65 -16.05 18.18 4.97
CA ARG A 65 -15.93 19.53 5.54
C ARG A 65 -16.66 19.68 6.88
N HIS A 66 -17.82 19.03 7.03
CA HIS A 66 -18.62 19.10 8.24
C HIS A 66 -18.03 18.26 9.39
N PHE A 67 -17.63 17.02 9.13
CA PHE A 67 -17.22 16.09 10.16
C PHE A 67 -15.70 16.00 10.37
N HIS A 68 -14.92 16.54 9.46
CA HIS A 68 -13.45 16.55 9.49
C HIS A 68 -12.94 17.94 9.08
N PRO A 69 -13.00 18.94 9.96
CA PRO A 69 -12.72 20.34 9.62
C PRO A 69 -11.25 20.64 9.37
N THR A 70 -10.34 19.70 9.67
CA THR A 70 -8.92 19.82 9.34
C THR A 70 -8.66 19.44 7.89
N PRO A 71 -7.59 19.97 7.25
CA PRO A 71 -7.24 19.57 5.91
C PRO A 71 -7.04 18.04 5.81
N MET A 72 -7.65 17.40 4.81
CA MET A 72 -7.52 15.99 4.57
C MET A 72 -6.06 15.60 4.33
N THR A 73 -5.59 14.56 4.99
CA THR A 73 -4.20 14.08 4.93
C THR A 73 -4.09 12.82 4.07
N ILE A 74 -2.88 12.44 3.67
CA ILE A 74 -2.63 11.15 3.02
C ILE A 74 -3.02 9.98 3.93
N GLU A 75 -2.83 10.10 5.24
CA GLU A 75 -3.26 9.08 6.21
C GLU A 75 -4.79 8.92 6.25
N ASP A 76 -5.53 10.00 6.02
CA ASP A 76 -6.98 9.90 5.86
C ASP A 76 -7.35 9.13 4.59
N MET A 77 -6.59 9.30 3.49
CA MET A 77 -6.79 8.54 2.25
C MET A 77 -6.52 7.04 2.47
N ILE A 78 -5.43 6.68 3.15
CA ILE A 78 -5.16 5.28 3.52
C ILE A 78 -6.34 4.73 4.32
N SER A 79 -6.78 5.45 5.35
CA SER A 79 -7.91 5.03 6.19
C SER A 79 -9.21 4.83 5.40
N LEU A 80 -9.46 5.67 4.39
CA LEU A 80 -10.63 5.54 3.51
C LEU A 80 -10.52 4.30 2.61
N PHE A 81 -9.37 4.11 1.96
CA PHE A 81 -9.14 2.95 1.09
C PHE A 81 -9.21 1.63 1.86
N GLU A 82 -8.63 1.57 3.04
CA GLU A 82 -8.72 0.40 3.92
C GLU A 82 -10.15 0.14 4.38
N PHE A 83 -10.93 1.18 4.66
CA PHE A 83 -12.30 1.02 5.14
C PHE A 83 -13.22 0.39 4.08
N VAL A 84 -13.04 0.73 2.80
CA VAL A 84 -13.92 0.24 1.71
C VAL A 84 -13.57 -1.17 1.22
N VAL A 85 -12.50 -1.78 1.73
CA VAL A 85 -12.25 -3.22 1.54
C VAL A 85 -13.36 -4.00 2.25
N SER A 86 -14.04 -4.88 1.54
CA SER A 86 -15.16 -5.60 2.11
C SER A 86 -14.74 -6.48 3.29
N PRO A 87 -15.61 -6.68 4.30
CA PRO A 87 -15.33 -7.63 5.39
C PRO A 87 -15.05 -9.06 4.89
N ALA A 88 -15.71 -9.46 3.80
CA ALA A 88 -15.50 -10.77 3.18
C ALA A 88 -14.09 -10.87 2.60
N ASP A 89 -13.65 -9.86 1.84
CA ASP A 89 -12.28 -9.80 1.30
C ASP A 89 -11.24 -9.80 2.41
N ARG A 90 -11.46 -9.08 3.51
CA ARG A 90 -10.55 -9.07 4.66
C ARG A 90 -10.39 -10.45 5.31
N ILE A 91 -11.47 -11.22 5.42
CA ILE A 91 -11.41 -12.58 5.98
C ILE A 91 -10.60 -13.50 5.07
N VAL A 92 -10.77 -13.37 3.75
CA VAL A 92 -10.08 -14.21 2.76
C VAL A 92 -8.63 -13.79 2.60
N THR A 93 -8.36 -12.49 2.54
CA THR A 93 -7.02 -11.94 2.30
C THR A 93 -6.19 -11.75 3.57
N GLY A 94 -6.80 -11.80 4.75
CA GLY A 94 -6.11 -11.52 6.02
C GLY A 94 -5.63 -10.08 6.17
N ALA A 95 -6.15 -9.15 5.36
CA ALA A 95 -5.73 -7.75 5.35
C ALA A 95 -6.08 -7.03 6.65
N VAL A 96 -5.08 -6.47 7.30
CA VAL A 96 -5.22 -5.70 8.56
C VAL A 96 -4.56 -4.34 8.40
N TYR A 97 -5.31 -3.28 8.74
CA TYR A 97 -4.78 -1.92 8.78
C TYR A 97 -3.62 -1.79 9.77
N THR A 98 -2.53 -1.19 9.30
CA THR A 98 -1.36 -0.90 10.14
C THR A 98 -1.34 0.57 10.52
N PRO A 99 -1.51 0.94 11.81
CA PRO A 99 -1.42 2.32 12.25
C PRO A 99 -0.09 2.97 11.88
N ARG A 100 -0.14 4.25 11.48
CA ARG A 100 1.05 5.00 11.04
C ARG A 100 2.22 4.96 12.02
N TYR A 101 1.95 5.07 13.32
CA TYR A 101 3.01 5.06 14.32
C TYR A 101 3.78 3.74 14.35
N VAL A 102 3.12 2.61 14.03
CA VAL A 102 3.76 1.29 13.92
C VAL A 102 4.62 1.22 12.66
N ARG A 103 4.07 1.60 11.50
CA ARG A 103 4.81 1.66 10.23
C ARG A 103 6.06 2.53 10.38
N LYS A 104 5.89 3.74 10.92
CA LYS A 104 6.98 4.69 11.15
C LYS A 104 8.08 4.09 12.04
N ASN A 105 7.72 3.45 13.14
CA ASN A 105 8.69 2.82 14.05
C ASN A 105 9.51 1.74 13.31
N ILE A 106 8.86 0.86 12.55
CA ILE A 106 9.54 -0.20 11.79
C ILE A 106 10.49 0.41 10.75
N ILE A 107 10.03 1.39 9.98
CA ILE A 107 10.83 2.06 8.94
C ILE A 107 12.04 2.75 9.56
N GLU A 108 11.85 3.51 10.64
CA GLU A 108 12.94 4.17 11.35
C GLU A 108 13.93 3.15 11.94
N THR A 109 13.47 2.04 12.48
CA THR A 109 14.34 0.98 13.00
C THR A 109 15.17 0.35 11.86
N CYS A 110 14.57 0.14 10.71
CA CYS A 110 15.27 -0.45 9.56
C CYS A 110 16.21 0.54 8.85
N LEU A 111 15.90 1.84 8.81
CA LEU A 111 16.60 2.80 7.95
C LEU A 111 17.50 3.79 8.68
N ASN A 112 17.18 4.24 9.93
CA ASN A 112 17.93 5.32 10.61
C ASN A 112 19.43 5.05 10.82
N THR A 113 19.84 3.79 10.86
CA THR A 113 21.26 3.43 11.05
C THR A 113 22.00 3.20 9.74
N MET A 114 21.35 3.40 8.59
CA MET A 114 21.99 3.25 7.29
C MET A 114 22.73 4.53 6.92
N PRO A 115 23.96 4.42 6.34
CA PRO A 115 24.68 5.57 5.81
C PRO A 115 23.89 6.26 4.69
N ASN A 116 24.00 7.59 4.61
CA ASN A 116 23.33 8.38 3.56
C ASN A 116 23.71 7.92 2.14
N GLU A 117 24.94 7.52 1.91
CA GLU A 117 25.42 7.00 0.64
C GLU A 117 24.66 5.73 0.23
N GLN A 118 24.43 4.81 1.17
CA GLN A 118 23.63 3.61 0.92
C GLN A 118 22.15 3.97 0.64
N MET A 119 21.58 4.94 1.36
CA MET A 119 20.21 5.40 1.14
C MET A 119 19.97 6.02 -0.25
N GLN A 120 21.01 6.52 -0.92
CA GLN A 120 20.90 7.03 -2.30
C GLN A 120 20.58 5.94 -3.33
N HIS A 121 20.90 4.68 -3.03
CA HIS A 121 20.73 3.55 -3.96
C HIS A 121 19.92 2.41 -3.37
N ILE A 122 19.33 2.63 -2.20
CA ILE A 122 18.59 1.61 -1.44
C ILE A 122 17.42 1.04 -2.23
N ARG A 123 17.19 -0.25 -2.09
CA ARG A 123 16.03 -0.97 -2.59
C ARG A 123 15.20 -1.49 -1.42
N VAL A 124 13.97 -1.01 -1.30
CA VAL A 124 13.04 -1.36 -0.23
C VAL A 124 11.80 -1.98 -0.82
N ALA A 125 11.37 -3.13 -0.31
CA ALA A 125 10.15 -3.79 -0.77
C ALA A 125 9.11 -3.96 0.34
N ASP A 126 7.84 -4.01 -0.09
CA ASP A 126 6.72 -4.55 0.68
C ASP A 126 6.04 -5.62 -0.18
N ILE A 127 6.14 -6.89 0.25
CA ILE A 127 5.70 -8.06 -0.51
C ILE A 127 4.24 -8.48 -0.22
N ALA A 128 3.51 -7.63 0.49
CA ALA A 128 2.06 -7.69 0.71
C ALA A 128 1.55 -6.27 0.94
N CYS A 129 1.77 -5.38 -0.06
CA CYS A 129 1.75 -3.93 0.17
C CYS A 129 0.37 -3.33 0.45
N GLY A 130 -0.71 -4.06 0.21
CA GLY A 130 -2.06 -3.55 0.39
C GLY A 130 -2.27 -2.25 -0.38
N CYS A 131 -2.81 -1.24 0.29
CA CYS A 131 -2.96 0.10 -0.29
C CYS A 131 -1.67 0.96 -0.22
N GLY A 132 -0.50 0.38 0.07
CA GLY A 132 0.79 1.07 -0.04
C GLY A 132 1.22 1.90 1.16
N GLY A 133 0.62 1.69 2.34
CA GLY A 133 0.93 2.49 3.52
C GLY A 133 2.40 2.49 3.92
N PHE A 134 3.06 1.32 3.91
CA PHE A 134 4.51 1.21 4.17
C PHE A 134 5.33 1.87 3.07
N LEU A 135 5.02 1.60 1.79
CA LEU A 135 5.75 2.17 0.66
C LEU A 135 5.68 3.70 0.64
N MET A 136 4.53 4.27 0.99
CA MET A 136 4.36 5.71 1.13
C MET A 136 5.24 6.30 2.24
N ASP A 137 5.23 5.69 3.44
CA ASP A 137 6.06 6.16 4.56
C ASP A 137 7.56 5.98 4.27
N VAL A 138 7.99 4.91 3.56
CA VAL A 138 9.37 4.71 3.07
C VAL A 138 9.73 5.81 2.07
N ALA A 139 8.88 6.09 1.08
CA ALA A 139 9.15 7.12 0.08
C ALA A 139 9.33 8.49 0.73
N LEU A 140 8.46 8.84 1.68
CA LEU A 140 8.55 10.08 2.44
C LEU A 140 9.84 10.13 3.30
N PHE A 141 10.21 9.02 3.93
CA PHE A 141 11.46 8.92 4.70
C PHE A 141 12.69 9.16 3.81
N LEU A 142 12.75 8.50 2.65
CA LEU A 142 13.86 8.65 1.72
C LEU A 142 13.93 10.07 1.16
N HIS A 143 12.81 10.65 0.74
CA HIS A 143 12.76 12.04 0.26
C HIS A 143 13.33 13.01 1.31
N ASN A 144 12.86 12.92 2.55
CA ASN A 144 13.26 13.83 3.63
C ASN A 144 14.74 13.68 4.05
N ASN A 145 15.31 12.48 3.95
CA ASN A 145 16.66 12.20 4.42
C ASN A 145 17.72 12.28 3.31
N THR A 146 17.32 12.14 2.04
CA THR A 146 18.27 12.10 0.91
C THR A 146 18.13 13.28 -0.04
N GLY A 147 17.03 14.02 0.01
CA GLY A 147 16.71 15.08 -0.94
C GLY A 147 16.35 14.58 -2.36
N ARG A 148 16.19 13.27 -2.55
CA ARG A 148 15.80 12.69 -3.84
C ARG A 148 14.35 13.04 -4.18
N THR A 149 14.06 13.18 -5.47
CA THR A 149 12.68 13.36 -5.97
C THR A 149 11.86 12.09 -5.78
N PHE A 150 10.53 12.23 -5.68
CA PHE A 150 9.64 11.06 -5.64
C PHE A 150 9.73 10.26 -6.94
N CYS A 151 9.90 10.92 -8.08
CA CYS A 151 10.12 10.24 -9.37
C CYS A 151 11.30 9.26 -9.31
N ASP A 152 12.44 9.70 -8.81
CA ASP A 152 13.63 8.85 -8.67
C ASP A 152 13.43 7.73 -7.63
N ILE A 153 12.79 8.03 -6.49
CA ILE A 153 12.49 7.06 -5.44
C ILE A 153 11.55 5.97 -5.95
N TYR A 154 10.46 6.33 -6.67
CA TYR A 154 9.49 5.37 -7.20
C TYR A 154 10.09 4.45 -8.25
N GLN A 155 10.95 5.00 -9.10
CA GLN A 155 11.58 4.24 -10.16
C GLN A 155 12.67 3.29 -9.68
N ARG A 156 13.42 3.66 -8.61
CA ARG A 156 14.66 2.95 -8.25
C ARG A 156 14.68 2.33 -6.87
N SER A 157 13.85 2.81 -5.93
CA SER A 157 14.01 2.46 -4.53
C SER A 157 12.86 1.69 -3.92
N ILE A 158 11.62 1.92 -4.33
CA ILE A 158 10.48 1.25 -3.71
C ILE A 158 9.85 0.23 -4.64
N TYR A 159 9.51 -0.93 -4.07
CA TYR A 159 8.93 -2.08 -4.76
C TYR A 159 7.75 -2.61 -3.96
N GLY A 160 6.64 -2.92 -4.64
CA GLY A 160 5.45 -3.46 -4.01
C GLY A 160 4.92 -4.69 -4.72
N ILE A 161 4.40 -5.64 -3.97
CA ILE A 161 3.67 -6.80 -4.50
C ILE A 161 2.37 -6.92 -3.73
N ASP A 162 1.27 -7.11 -4.44
CA ASP A 162 -0.01 -7.49 -3.85
C ASP A 162 -0.80 -8.37 -4.83
N VAL A 163 -1.54 -9.33 -4.31
CA VAL A 163 -2.38 -10.23 -5.09
C VAL A 163 -3.62 -9.52 -5.64
N GLN A 164 -4.06 -8.46 -4.98
CA GLN A 164 -5.27 -7.73 -5.33
C GLN A 164 -4.98 -6.56 -6.28
N GLU A 165 -5.59 -6.56 -7.46
CA GLU A 165 -5.46 -5.49 -8.44
C GLU A 165 -5.83 -4.12 -7.86
N TYR A 166 -6.93 -4.02 -7.11
CA TYR A 166 -7.35 -2.76 -6.50
C TYR A 166 -6.35 -2.24 -5.47
N SER A 167 -5.59 -3.11 -4.79
CA SER A 167 -4.53 -2.73 -3.85
C SER A 167 -3.36 -2.09 -4.59
N VAL A 168 -2.93 -2.70 -5.68
CA VAL A 168 -1.87 -2.18 -6.57
C VAL A 168 -2.27 -0.81 -7.14
N GLU A 169 -3.51 -0.67 -7.63
CA GLU A 169 -4.02 0.59 -8.15
C GLU A 169 -4.02 1.68 -7.06
N ARG A 170 -4.54 1.38 -5.87
CA ARG A 170 -4.58 2.31 -4.73
C ARG A 170 -3.19 2.70 -4.24
N THR A 171 -2.23 1.77 -4.26
CA THR A 171 -0.83 2.08 -3.96
C THR A 171 -0.28 3.12 -4.93
N LYS A 172 -0.49 2.96 -6.24
CA LYS A 172 -0.05 3.93 -7.26
C LYS A 172 -0.76 5.29 -7.09
N ILE A 173 -2.05 5.29 -6.76
CA ILE A 173 -2.80 6.51 -6.46
C ILE A 173 -2.21 7.23 -5.25
N LEU A 174 -1.98 6.54 -4.13
CA LEU A 174 -1.45 7.15 -2.90
C LEU A 174 -0.06 7.72 -3.10
N LEU A 175 0.82 7.01 -3.81
CA LEU A 175 2.15 7.50 -4.15
C LEU A 175 2.08 8.73 -5.07
N SER A 176 1.18 8.74 -6.06
CA SER A 176 0.95 9.90 -6.93
C SER A 176 0.45 11.10 -6.15
N LEU A 177 -0.50 10.92 -5.23
CA LEU A 177 -1.02 11.98 -4.37
C LEU A 177 0.04 12.51 -3.39
N LEU A 178 0.91 11.62 -2.88
CA LEU A 178 2.04 12.03 -2.04
C LEU A 178 2.99 12.96 -2.82
N ALA A 179 3.42 12.56 -4.01
CA ALA A 179 4.30 13.36 -4.85
C ALA A 179 3.66 14.73 -5.20
N LEU A 180 2.37 14.73 -5.55
CA LEU A 180 1.61 15.95 -5.84
C LEU A 180 1.55 16.93 -4.64
N LEU A 181 1.50 16.43 -3.40
CA LEU A 181 1.58 17.27 -2.20
C LEU A 181 2.94 17.96 -2.02
N TYR A 182 3.98 17.45 -2.66
CA TYR A 182 5.33 18.00 -2.70
C TYR A 182 5.65 18.66 -4.04
N GLU A 183 4.61 19.04 -4.80
CA GLU A 183 4.72 19.77 -6.07
C GLU A 183 5.39 18.96 -7.20
N GLU A 184 5.48 17.63 -7.07
CA GLU A 184 5.89 16.74 -8.15
C GLU A 184 4.66 16.17 -8.87
N ASP A 185 4.28 16.78 -9.99
CA ASP A 185 3.19 16.32 -10.86
C ASP A 185 3.75 15.74 -12.16
N SER A 186 3.88 14.43 -12.22
CA SER A 186 4.46 13.69 -13.35
C SER A 186 3.78 12.33 -13.54
N ASP A 187 3.98 11.74 -14.69
CA ASP A 187 3.73 10.31 -14.90
C ASP A 187 4.89 9.51 -14.29
N PHE A 188 4.56 8.73 -13.26
CA PHE A 188 5.56 7.96 -12.52
C PHE A 188 5.65 6.52 -13.01
N ASN A 189 6.87 6.00 -13.06
CA ASN A 189 7.14 4.57 -13.21
C ASN A 189 7.20 3.93 -11.82
N PHE A 190 6.23 3.06 -11.53
CA PHE A 190 6.15 2.36 -10.26
C PHE A 190 6.59 0.91 -10.39
N ASN A 191 7.42 0.44 -9.46
CA ASN A 191 7.71 -0.98 -9.30
C ASN A 191 6.67 -1.62 -8.36
N VAL A 192 5.40 -1.54 -8.73
CA VAL A 192 4.29 -2.12 -7.96
C VAL A 192 3.56 -3.11 -8.85
N LEU A 193 3.66 -4.39 -8.49
CA LEU A 193 3.24 -5.55 -9.29
C LEU A 193 2.02 -6.22 -8.68
N GLN A 194 1.04 -6.54 -9.51
CA GLN A 194 0.00 -7.49 -9.15
C GLN A 194 0.53 -8.91 -9.33
N ALA A 195 0.83 -9.58 -8.22
CA ALA A 195 1.29 -10.97 -8.23
C ALA A 195 1.00 -11.64 -6.88
N ASP A 196 0.94 -12.96 -6.88
CA ASP A 196 0.91 -13.75 -5.65
C ASP A 196 2.35 -13.99 -5.17
N THR A 197 2.68 -13.44 -4.01
CA THR A 197 4.01 -13.59 -3.41
C THR A 197 4.36 -15.08 -3.15
N LEU A 198 3.37 -15.93 -2.91
CA LEU A 198 3.58 -17.36 -2.74
C LEU A 198 4.08 -18.07 -4.03
N ASP A 199 3.96 -17.42 -5.18
CA ASP A 199 4.48 -17.96 -6.45
C ASP A 199 5.95 -17.56 -6.70
N PHE A 200 6.66 -16.98 -5.73
CA PHE A 200 8.01 -16.44 -5.87
C PHE A 200 8.98 -17.43 -6.54
N ASN A 201 8.93 -18.69 -6.19
CA ASN A 201 9.83 -19.72 -6.73
C ASN A 201 9.46 -20.22 -8.13
N THR A 202 8.30 -19.83 -8.68
CA THR A 202 7.74 -20.40 -9.91
C THR A 202 7.60 -19.43 -11.07
N VAL A 203 7.84 -18.13 -10.85
CA VAL A 203 7.56 -17.07 -11.83
C VAL A 203 8.79 -16.24 -12.18
N GLU A 204 8.82 -15.70 -13.41
CA GLU A 204 9.97 -14.93 -13.90
C GLU A 204 10.12 -13.55 -13.24
N TRP A 205 9.06 -12.99 -12.65
CA TRP A 205 9.12 -11.67 -12.01
C TRP A 205 10.09 -11.63 -10.81
N ASN A 206 10.42 -12.77 -10.21
CA ASN A 206 11.36 -12.88 -9.12
C ASN A 206 12.75 -12.31 -9.46
N GLN A 207 13.19 -12.40 -10.72
CA GLN A 207 14.49 -11.87 -11.14
C GLN A 207 14.64 -10.36 -10.93
N THR A 208 13.55 -9.59 -11.04
CA THR A 208 13.53 -8.14 -10.78
C THR A 208 13.28 -7.84 -9.31
N TYR A 209 12.47 -8.67 -8.65
CA TYR A 209 12.04 -8.50 -7.27
C TYR A 209 12.88 -9.35 -6.31
N THR A 210 14.19 -9.18 -6.39
CA THR A 210 15.20 -9.77 -5.50
C THR A 210 16.25 -8.72 -5.15
N HIS A 211 17.18 -9.08 -4.26
CA HIS A 211 18.30 -8.21 -3.88
C HIS A 211 17.85 -6.89 -3.25
N PHE A 212 16.95 -6.97 -2.26
CA PHE A 212 16.52 -5.82 -1.48
C PHE A 212 17.42 -5.58 -0.27
N ASP A 213 17.64 -4.32 0.07
CA ASP A 213 18.38 -3.95 1.28
C ASP A 213 17.46 -3.98 2.50
N VAL A 214 16.16 -3.71 2.28
CA VAL A 214 15.15 -3.73 3.33
C VAL A 214 13.85 -4.30 2.78
N ILE A 215 13.20 -5.17 3.54
CA ILE A 215 11.81 -5.57 3.31
C ILE A 215 11.02 -5.18 4.55
N VAL A 216 9.95 -4.42 4.35
CA VAL A 216 8.98 -4.03 5.39
C VAL A 216 7.59 -4.50 4.99
N GLY A 217 6.69 -4.63 5.94
CA GLY A 217 5.31 -4.96 5.60
C GLY A 217 4.50 -5.55 6.75
N ASN A 218 3.26 -5.83 6.42
CA ASN A 218 2.31 -6.52 7.28
C ASN A 218 1.72 -7.70 6.49
N PRO A 219 2.37 -8.89 6.50
CA PRO A 219 1.91 -10.05 5.74
C PRO A 219 0.51 -10.50 6.19
N PRO A 220 -0.24 -11.22 5.32
CA PRO A 220 -1.63 -11.58 5.56
C PRO A 220 -1.81 -12.58 6.72
N TYR A 221 -2.76 -12.28 7.64
CA TYR A 221 -3.08 -13.14 8.80
C TYR A 221 -4.28 -14.03 8.51
N VAL A 222 -4.07 -15.17 7.86
CA VAL A 222 -5.09 -16.21 7.71
C VAL A 222 -4.65 -17.44 8.48
N CYS A 223 -5.49 -17.82 9.47
CA CYS A 223 -5.23 -19.03 10.27
C CYS A 223 -5.24 -20.27 9.36
N SER A 224 -4.32 -21.19 9.60
CA SER A 224 -4.14 -22.43 8.81
C SER A 224 -5.44 -23.20 8.54
N ARG A 225 -6.42 -23.14 9.46
CA ARG A 225 -7.74 -23.79 9.31
C ARG A 225 -8.60 -23.15 8.23
N ASN A 226 -8.38 -21.85 7.96
CA ASN A 226 -9.18 -21.05 7.04
C ASN A 226 -8.47 -20.83 5.69
N VAL A 227 -7.24 -21.31 5.54
CA VAL A 227 -6.48 -21.24 4.29
C VAL A 227 -7.06 -22.23 3.29
N ASP A 228 -7.38 -21.76 2.08
CA ASP A 228 -7.89 -22.60 0.99
C ASP A 228 -6.89 -23.67 0.55
N ALA A 229 -7.38 -24.77 -0.04
CA ALA A 229 -6.55 -25.89 -0.46
C ALA A 229 -5.48 -25.48 -1.48
N SER A 230 -5.83 -24.59 -2.43
CA SER A 230 -4.89 -24.09 -3.43
C SER A 230 -3.76 -23.25 -2.82
N ILE A 231 -4.08 -22.43 -1.82
CA ILE A 231 -3.07 -21.66 -1.08
C ILE A 231 -2.20 -22.57 -0.23
N LYS A 232 -2.78 -23.59 0.41
CA LYS A 232 -2.01 -24.60 1.16
C LYS A 232 -1.00 -25.33 0.27
N GLU A 233 -1.38 -25.69 -0.94
CA GLU A 233 -0.48 -26.33 -1.91
C GLU A 233 0.72 -25.43 -2.23
N LYS A 234 0.51 -24.14 -2.44
CA LYS A 234 1.59 -23.16 -2.62
C LYS A 234 2.47 -23.03 -1.39
N MET A 235 1.88 -23.01 -0.18
CA MET A 235 2.65 -22.93 1.07
C MET A 235 3.59 -24.12 1.27
N LEU A 236 3.23 -25.33 0.81
CA LEU A 236 4.05 -26.54 0.92
C LEU A 236 5.34 -26.49 0.08
N GLN A 237 5.52 -25.50 -0.78
CA GLN A 237 6.78 -25.28 -1.51
C GLN A 237 7.86 -24.65 -0.59
N TYR A 238 7.49 -24.15 0.58
CA TYR A 238 8.38 -23.48 1.52
C TYR A 238 8.71 -24.41 2.70
N GLU A 239 10.00 -24.53 3.03
CA GLU A 239 10.48 -25.44 4.08
C GLU A 239 9.84 -25.15 5.45
N VAL A 240 9.65 -23.87 5.75
CA VAL A 240 9.00 -23.40 7.00
C VAL A 240 7.56 -23.88 7.16
N CYS A 241 6.93 -24.35 6.07
CA CYS A 241 5.55 -24.83 6.04
C CYS A 241 5.39 -26.34 5.97
N LEU A 242 6.49 -27.11 5.92
CA LEU A 242 6.43 -28.58 5.77
C LEU A 242 5.97 -29.31 7.02
N SER A 243 5.93 -28.66 8.18
CA SER A 243 5.50 -29.26 9.44
C SER A 243 4.50 -28.36 10.19
N GLY A 244 3.65 -28.98 11.01
CA GLY A 244 2.67 -28.26 11.82
C GLY A 244 1.45 -27.77 11.03
N HIS A 245 0.91 -26.64 11.45
CA HIS A 245 -0.24 -25.96 10.84
C HIS A 245 0.09 -24.48 10.68
N PRO A 246 0.98 -24.13 9.73
CA PRO A 246 1.44 -22.75 9.58
C PRO A 246 0.32 -21.84 9.11
N ASP A 247 0.23 -20.65 9.72
CA ASP A 247 -0.62 -19.57 9.25
C ASP A 247 -0.02 -18.92 8.00
N LEU A 248 -0.84 -18.23 7.21
CA LEU A 248 -0.46 -17.71 5.88
C LEU A 248 0.74 -16.76 5.90
N TYR A 249 1.01 -16.06 6.99
CA TYR A 249 2.16 -15.14 7.07
C TYR A 249 3.52 -15.87 7.20
N ILE A 250 3.55 -17.14 7.57
CA ILE A 250 4.79 -17.90 7.83
C ILE A 250 5.68 -18.00 6.59
N PRO A 251 5.21 -18.42 5.40
CA PRO A 251 6.07 -18.50 4.21
C PRO A 251 6.63 -17.14 3.78
N PHE A 252 5.96 -16.03 4.12
CA PHE A 252 6.47 -14.68 3.81
C PHE A 252 7.82 -14.38 4.47
N PHE A 253 8.13 -14.98 5.63
CA PHE A 253 9.46 -14.86 6.24
C PHE A 253 10.54 -15.53 5.39
N GLN A 254 10.30 -16.75 4.91
CA GLN A 254 11.26 -17.44 4.06
C GLN A 254 11.43 -16.66 2.75
N ILE A 255 10.34 -16.29 2.08
CA ILE A 255 10.38 -15.54 0.82
C ILE A 255 11.14 -14.21 1.02
N ALA A 256 10.82 -13.45 2.06
CA ALA A 256 11.50 -12.20 2.35
C ALA A 256 13.00 -12.40 2.59
N THR A 257 13.39 -13.46 3.28
CA THR A 257 14.80 -13.79 3.52
C THR A 257 15.53 -14.13 2.21
N GLU A 258 14.88 -14.87 1.32
CA GLU A 258 15.43 -15.22 0.00
C GLU A 258 15.52 -14.01 -0.95
N MET A 259 14.65 -12.99 -0.76
CA MET A 259 14.65 -11.74 -1.54
C MET A 259 15.66 -10.71 -1.04
N LEU A 260 16.16 -10.82 0.19
CA LEU A 260 17.09 -9.89 0.79
C LEU A 260 18.52 -10.08 0.30
N ASN A 261 19.29 -8.99 0.24
CA ASN A 261 20.74 -9.00 0.16
C ASN A 261 21.35 -9.55 1.46
N ASP A 262 22.61 -10.02 1.38
CA ASP A 262 23.40 -10.31 2.57
C ASP A 262 23.51 -9.04 3.45
N GLY A 263 23.14 -9.19 4.72
CA GLY A 263 23.05 -8.07 5.66
C GLY A 263 21.83 -7.17 5.49
N GLY A 264 20.90 -7.53 4.63
CA GLY A 264 19.60 -6.88 4.49
C GLY A 264 18.75 -6.96 5.75
N ARG A 265 17.73 -6.12 5.87
CA ARG A 265 16.89 -5.98 7.07
C ARG A 265 15.44 -6.30 6.78
N LEU A 266 14.83 -7.08 7.69
CA LEU A 266 13.41 -7.43 7.64
C LEU A 266 12.65 -6.75 8.77
N GLY A 267 11.60 -5.99 8.41
CA GLY A 267 10.70 -5.32 9.35
C GLY A 267 9.24 -5.70 9.14
N PHE A 268 8.81 -6.86 9.65
CA PHE A 268 7.42 -7.32 9.57
C PHE A 268 6.65 -7.06 10.86
N ILE A 269 5.35 -6.81 10.70
CA ILE A 269 4.39 -6.94 11.79
C ILE A 269 3.87 -8.37 11.76
N THR A 270 3.79 -9.00 12.93
CA THR A 270 3.24 -10.35 13.06
C THR A 270 2.40 -10.48 14.32
N MET A 271 1.62 -11.55 14.37
CA MET A 271 0.93 -11.93 15.61
C MET A 271 1.96 -12.37 16.65
N ASN A 272 1.67 -12.13 17.92
CA ASN A 272 2.54 -12.48 19.05
C ASN A 272 2.42 -13.96 19.51
N SER A 273 2.05 -14.84 18.61
CA SER A 273 1.81 -16.28 18.85
C SER A 273 2.96 -17.16 18.31
N PHE A 274 4.19 -16.80 18.66
CA PHE A 274 5.36 -17.65 18.39
C PHE A 274 5.58 -18.63 19.57
#